data_106926c156dd72c96940e765571f13d7
#
_entry.id   106926c156dd72c96940e765571f13d7
#
_cell.length_a   1.000
_cell.length_b   1.000
_cell.length_c   1.000
_cell.angle_alpha   90.00
_cell.angle_beta   90.00
_cell.angle_gamma   90.00
#
_symmetry.space_group_name_H-M   'P 1'
#
loop_
_entity.id
_entity.type
_entity.pdbx_description
1 polymer ?
#
loop_
_entity_poly.entity_id
_entity_poly.type
_entity_poly.pdbx_seq_one_letter_code
_entity_poly.pdbx_strand_id
1 'polypeptide(L)'
;MTGKLLWEAKGSTQETVTSPVTDGKRVFISGGWPKNHVHAVEGDGSGKVVWRNISRVYVPSMLVTKGHLYAVMDGGAAMCWDCQTGQRKWKGVLGGTFSSSPVLVGGDIHVINENGEYFKFNADPGKFKITHKAEIGDQVFATPVFCGGRIYALSLI
;
A
#
# COMPACT_ATOMS: atom_id res chain seq x y z
N MET A 1 -3.13 -20.59 17.88
CA MET A 1 -3.24 -19.18 18.34
C MET A 1 -4.37 -19.13 19.37
N THR A 2 -4.15 -18.43 20.51
CA THR A 2 -5.12 -18.41 21.63
C THR A 2 -6.11 -17.25 21.57
N GLY A 3 -5.91 -16.28 20.64
CA GLY A 3 -6.70 -15.06 20.57
C GLY A 3 -6.49 -14.06 21.71
N LYS A 4 -5.50 -14.30 22.58
CA LYS A 4 -5.18 -13.38 23.69
C LYS A 4 -4.63 -12.06 23.12
N LEU A 5 -5.21 -10.92 23.55
CA LEU A 5 -4.63 -9.60 23.27
C LEU A 5 -3.27 -9.49 23.97
N LEU A 6 -2.22 -9.22 23.20
CA LEU A 6 -0.87 -9.07 23.75
C LEU A 6 -0.53 -7.59 23.99
N TRP A 7 -0.93 -6.71 23.09
CA TRP A 7 -0.73 -5.26 23.18
C TRP A 7 -1.68 -4.51 22.26
N GLU A 8 -1.84 -3.24 22.46
CA GLU A 8 -2.58 -2.33 21.60
C GLU A 8 -1.79 -1.03 21.39
N ALA A 9 -1.99 -0.39 20.22
CA ALA A 9 -1.49 0.95 19.95
C ALA A 9 -2.66 1.87 19.60
N LYS A 10 -2.67 3.07 20.22
CA LYS A 10 -3.68 4.10 19.96
C LYS A 10 -3.23 5.02 18.82
N GLY A 11 -4.19 5.65 18.14
CA GLY A 11 -3.90 6.69 17.17
C GLY A 11 -4.38 6.39 15.75
N SER A 12 -5.13 5.31 15.57
CA SER A 12 -5.86 5.10 14.33
C SER A 12 -7.03 6.07 14.20
N THR A 13 -7.52 6.22 12.99
CA THR A 13 -8.72 7.00 12.69
C THR A 13 -9.97 6.11 12.73
N GLN A 14 -11.15 6.70 12.62
CA GLN A 14 -12.42 6.01 12.72
C GLN A 14 -12.61 4.98 11.59
N GLU A 15 -12.17 5.32 10.37
CA GLU A 15 -12.26 4.43 9.23
C GLU A 15 -10.87 4.01 8.75
N THR A 16 -10.59 2.72 8.85
CA THR A 16 -9.38 2.04 8.38
C THR A 16 -9.79 0.84 7.56
N VAL A 17 -9.56 0.90 6.26
CA VAL A 17 -9.92 -0.18 5.32
C VAL A 17 -8.70 -1.06 4.98
N THR A 18 -7.51 -0.48 5.10
CA THR A 18 -6.25 -1.12 4.75
C THR A 18 -5.86 -2.24 5.71
N SER A 19 -5.24 -3.29 5.18
CA SER A 19 -4.58 -4.30 6.00
C SER A 19 -3.25 -3.76 6.54
N PRO A 20 -2.92 -3.99 7.82
CA PRO A 20 -1.60 -3.71 8.36
C PRO A 20 -0.51 -4.50 7.64
N VAL A 21 0.67 -3.90 7.43
CA VAL A 21 1.83 -4.56 6.84
C VAL A 21 3.05 -4.43 7.75
N THR A 22 4.06 -5.27 7.58
CA THR A 22 5.22 -5.31 8.47
C THR A 22 6.53 -5.48 7.72
N ASP A 23 7.61 -4.93 8.26
CA ASP A 23 8.99 -5.19 7.85
C ASP A 23 9.69 -6.23 8.77
N GLY A 24 8.93 -6.88 9.67
CA GLY A 24 9.42 -7.81 10.67
C GLY A 24 9.86 -7.15 11.98
N LYS A 25 9.98 -5.81 12.01
CA LYS A 25 10.32 -5.02 13.20
C LYS A 25 9.23 -4.03 13.57
N ARG A 26 8.57 -3.47 12.58
CA ARG A 26 7.50 -2.47 12.71
C ARG A 26 6.24 -2.94 12.03
N VAL A 27 5.12 -2.44 12.50
CA VAL A 27 3.82 -2.59 11.87
C VAL A 27 3.42 -1.23 11.30
N PHE A 28 3.04 -1.21 10.03
CA PHE A 28 2.59 -0.01 9.34
C PHE A 28 1.08 -0.09 9.17
N ILE A 29 0.41 0.99 9.57
CA ILE A 29 -1.04 1.15 9.49
C ILE A 29 -1.38 2.48 8.81
N SER A 30 -2.52 2.53 8.17
CA SER A 30 -3.02 3.76 7.53
C SER A 30 -4.53 3.89 7.70
N GLY A 31 -5.03 5.08 7.48
CA GLY A 31 -6.46 5.38 7.48
C GLY A 31 -6.75 6.72 6.83
N GLY A 32 -8.02 6.94 6.44
CA GLY A 32 -8.43 8.05 5.60
C GLY A 32 -9.55 8.92 6.11
N TRP A 33 -10.26 8.56 7.19
CA TRP A 33 -11.39 9.35 7.68
C TRP A 33 -11.54 9.24 9.22
N PRO A 34 -11.83 10.33 9.94
CA PRO A 34 -11.92 11.73 9.49
C PRO A 34 -10.55 12.38 9.27
N LYS A 35 -9.45 11.70 9.62
CA LYS A 35 -8.08 12.20 9.48
C LYS A 35 -7.22 11.20 8.71
N ASN A 36 -6.46 11.71 7.76
CA ASN A 36 -5.47 10.90 7.04
C ASN A 36 -4.28 10.61 7.94
N HIS A 37 -3.79 9.38 7.88
CA HIS A 37 -2.54 9.02 8.55
C HIS A 37 -1.87 7.80 7.92
N VAL A 38 -0.55 7.76 8.06
CA VAL A 38 0.27 6.56 7.96
C VAL A 38 1.16 6.53 9.20
N HIS A 39 1.15 5.45 9.94
CA HIS A 39 1.95 5.27 11.16
C HIS A 39 2.84 4.05 11.04
N ALA A 40 4.05 4.14 11.59
CA ALA A 40 4.88 3.00 11.93
C ALA A 40 4.88 2.83 13.46
N VAL A 41 4.57 1.64 13.91
CA VAL A 41 4.53 1.25 15.32
C VAL A 41 5.57 0.15 15.54
N GLU A 42 6.32 0.18 16.66
CA GLU A 42 7.22 -0.90 17.01
C GLU A 42 6.46 -2.23 17.17
N GLY A 43 7.02 -3.30 16.60
CA GLY A 43 6.45 -4.65 16.68
C GLY A 43 6.80 -5.41 17.95
N ASP A 44 7.50 -4.77 18.90
CA ASP A 44 8.01 -5.35 20.15
C ASP A 44 6.96 -5.45 21.27
N GLY A 45 5.76 -4.98 21.01
CA GLY A 45 4.66 -4.97 21.98
C GLY A 45 4.58 -3.69 22.85
N SER A 46 5.48 -2.74 22.66
CA SER A 46 5.46 -1.46 23.41
C SER A 46 4.34 -0.52 22.97
N GLY A 47 3.77 -0.73 21.77
CA GLY A 47 2.80 0.20 21.17
C GLY A 47 3.40 1.55 20.78
N LYS A 48 4.74 1.69 20.81
CA LYS A 48 5.45 2.94 20.52
C LYS A 48 5.33 3.31 19.06
N VAL A 49 4.82 4.51 18.78
CA VAL A 49 4.82 5.08 17.43
C VAL A 49 6.23 5.59 17.10
N VAL A 50 6.83 5.05 16.05
CA VAL A 50 8.16 5.42 15.55
C VAL A 50 8.10 6.72 14.76
N TRP A 51 7.16 6.76 13.81
CA TRP A 51 6.87 7.94 13.02
C TRP A 51 5.41 7.95 12.55
N ARG A 52 4.96 9.11 12.13
CA ARG A 52 3.64 9.30 11.50
C ARG A 52 3.70 10.40 10.46
N ASN A 53 2.83 10.30 9.46
CA ASN A 53 2.58 11.36 8.51
C ASN A 53 1.07 11.46 8.20
N ILE A 54 0.67 12.47 7.44
CA ILE A 54 -0.72 12.78 7.09
C ILE A 54 -1.10 12.32 5.68
N SER A 55 -0.36 11.38 5.10
CA SER A 55 -0.68 10.86 3.78
C SER A 55 -2.00 10.10 3.81
N ARG A 56 -2.81 10.29 2.77
CA ARG A 56 -4.08 9.59 2.60
C ARG A 56 -3.83 8.26 1.90
N VAL A 57 -3.74 7.19 2.65
CA VAL A 57 -3.77 5.82 2.15
C VAL A 57 -5.00 5.18 2.78
N TYR A 58 -6.11 5.14 2.04
CA TYR A 58 -7.42 4.86 2.62
C TYR A 58 -7.98 3.50 2.22
N VAL A 59 -8.07 3.19 0.94
CA VAL A 59 -8.63 1.92 0.46
C VAL A 59 -7.54 0.90 0.11
N PRO A 60 -6.57 1.18 -0.80
CA PRO A 60 -5.53 0.21 -1.12
C PRO A 60 -4.59 -0.03 0.05
N SER A 61 -4.30 -1.29 0.36
CA SER A 61 -3.29 -1.64 1.37
C SER A 61 -1.88 -1.29 0.89
N MET A 62 -1.00 -1.04 1.83
CA MET A 62 0.42 -0.79 1.55
C MET A 62 1.18 -2.10 1.32
N LEU A 63 2.43 -2.01 0.89
CA LEU A 63 3.36 -3.12 0.84
C LEU A 63 4.76 -2.69 1.31
N VAL A 64 5.52 -3.65 1.85
CA VAL A 64 6.87 -3.43 2.35
C VAL A 64 7.83 -4.33 1.58
N THR A 65 8.94 -3.75 1.12
CA THR A 65 10.04 -4.52 0.55
C THR A 65 11.37 -3.78 0.74
N LYS A 66 12.43 -4.52 1.05
CA LYS A 66 13.82 -4.00 1.16
C LYS A 66 13.93 -2.71 2.01
N GLY A 67 13.24 -2.68 3.16
CA GLY A 67 13.28 -1.55 4.09
C GLY A 67 12.51 -0.31 3.65
N HIS A 68 11.66 -0.42 2.64
CA HIS A 68 10.83 0.67 2.14
C HIS A 68 9.35 0.29 2.12
N LEU A 69 8.52 1.27 2.47
CA LEU A 69 7.07 1.20 2.46
C LEU A 69 6.56 1.85 1.17
N TYR A 70 5.75 1.12 0.43
CA TYR A 70 5.13 1.59 -0.81
C TYR A 70 3.62 1.63 -0.65
N ALA A 71 2.99 2.63 -1.23
CA ALA A 71 1.54 2.74 -1.31
C ALA A 71 1.10 3.27 -2.67
N VAL A 72 -0.04 2.78 -3.12
CA VAL A 72 -0.86 3.43 -4.14
C VAL A 72 -2.07 4.00 -3.42
N MET A 73 -2.31 5.29 -3.58
CA MET A 73 -3.41 5.98 -2.94
C MET A 73 -4.68 5.85 -3.77
N ASP A 74 -5.82 5.90 -3.11
CA ASP A 74 -7.14 5.88 -3.76
C ASP A 74 -7.27 6.95 -4.87
N GLY A 75 -6.64 8.12 -4.72
CA GLY A 75 -6.63 9.19 -5.72
C GLY A 75 -5.51 9.10 -6.77
N GLY A 76 -4.90 7.93 -7.01
CA GLY A 76 -3.98 7.72 -8.13
C GLY A 76 -2.55 8.20 -7.93
N ALA A 77 -2.13 8.53 -6.71
CA ALA A 77 -0.73 8.80 -6.40
C ALA A 77 -0.04 7.54 -5.89
N ALA A 78 1.21 7.30 -6.32
CA ALA A 78 2.10 6.29 -5.74
C ALA A 78 3.14 6.98 -4.85
N MET A 79 3.50 6.35 -3.74
CA MET A 79 4.47 6.88 -2.79
C MET A 79 5.42 5.80 -2.28
N CYS A 80 6.63 6.24 -1.92
CA CYS A 80 7.62 5.43 -1.23
C CYS A 80 8.17 6.19 -0.02
N TRP A 81 8.29 5.48 1.10
CA TRP A 81 8.92 5.98 2.33
C TRP A 81 9.97 4.99 2.82
N ASP A 82 10.94 5.51 3.52
CA ASP A 82 11.87 4.74 4.33
C ASP A 82 11.13 4.17 5.55
N CYS A 83 11.21 2.87 5.77
CA CYS A 83 10.49 2.20 6.87
C CYS A 83 10.95 2.65 8.26
N GLN A 84 12.22 3.01 8.41
CA GLN A 84 12.80 3.38 9.70
C GLN A 84 12.45 4.80 10.11
N THR A 85 12.53 5.73 9.14
CA THR A 85 12.46 7.18 9.42
C THR A 85 11.13 7.81 9.01
N GLY A 86 10.34 7.15 8.15
CA GLY A 86 9.15 7.73 7.54
C GLY A 86 9.45 8.80 6.49
N GLN A 87 10.74 9.03 6.17
CA GLN A 87 11.14 9.98 5.14
C GLN A 87 10.61 9.55 3.78
N ARG A 88 9.87 10.44 3.12
CA ARG A 88 9.39 10.20 1.76
C ARG A 88 10.56 10.22 0.79
N LYS A 89 10.73 9.14 0.05
CA LYS A 89 11.72 9.00 -1.01
C LYS A 89 11.23 9.64 -2.30
N TRP A 90 10.00 9.34 -2.70
CA TRP A 90 9.36 9.94 -3.87
C TRP A 90 7.83 9.92 -3.79
N LYS A 91 7.22 10.70 -4.66
CA LYS A 91 5.79 10.66 -5.03
C LYS A 91 5.71 10.61 -6.55
N GLY A 92 4.92 9.66 -7.06
CA GLY A 92 4.60 9.50 -8.47
C GLY A 92 3.10 9.66 -8.72
N VAL A 93 2.73 9.79 -9.98
CA VAL A 93 1.33 9.87 -10.41
C VAL A 93 1.07 8.73 -11.38
N LEU A 94 0.05 7.92 -11.07
CA LEU A 94 -0.51 6.87 -11.94
C LEU A 94 -1.73 7.41 -12.68
N GLY A 95 -2.56 8.18 -11.99
CA GLY A 95 -3.86 8.66 -12.46
C GLY A 95 -4.99 7.67 -12.16
N GLY A 96 -6.22 8.16 -12.24
CA GLY A 96 -7.40 7.36 -11.94
C GLY A 96 -7.65 7.14 -10.44
N THR A 97 -8.64 6.30 -10.14
CA THR A 97 -9.03 5.90 -8.78
C THR A 97 -8.65 4.45 -8.55
N PHE A 98 -8.20 4.12 -7.35
CA PHE A 98 -7.75 2.78 -6.99
C PHE A 98 -8.49 2.25 -5.76
N SER A 99 -9.13 1.09 -5.91
CA SER A 99 -9.61 0.24 -4.82
C SER A 99 -8.71 -0.99 -4.65
N SER A 100 -8.09 -1.47 -5.73
CA SER A 100 -7.16 -2.59 -5.68
C SER A 100 -5.87 -2.24 -4.96
N SER A 101 -5.36 -3.17 -4.16
CA SER A 101 -4.06 -3.02 -3.50
C SER A 101 -2.90 -3.35 -4.45
N PRO A 102 -1.74 -2.70 -4.31
CA PRO A 102 -0.55 -3.05 -5.06
C PRO A 102 -0.01 -4.43 -4.67
N VAL A 103 0.54 -5.17 -5.64
CA VAL A 103 1.14 -6.48 -5.46
C VAL A 103 2.59 -6.45 -5.92
N LEU A 104 3.49 -7.01 -5.12
CA LEU A 104 4.92 -7.13 -5.45
C LEU A 104 5.20 -8.47 -6.13
N VAL A 105 5.71 -8.41 -7.37
CA VAL A 105 6.12 -9.61 -8.12
C VAL A 105 7.46 -9.36 -8.80
N GLY A 106 8.46 -10.18 -8.55
CA GLY A 106 9.76 -10.10 -9.20
C GLY A 106 10.53 -8.79 -8.97
N GLY A 107 10.19 -8.02 -7.93
CA GLY A 107 10.80 -6.72 -7.64
C GLY A 107 10.07 -5.53 -8.26
N ASP A 108 9.02 -5.75 -9.02
CA ASP A 108 8.12 -4.73 -9.54
C ASP A 108 6.80 -4.70 -8.77
N ILE A 109 6.19 -3.52 -8.71
CA ILE A 109 4.88 -3.29 -8.11
C ILE A 109 3.85 -3.22 -9.23
N HIS A 110 2.79 -3.98 -9.06
CA HIS A 110 1.69 -4.13 -10.00
C HIS A 110 0.40 -3.66 -9.36
N VAL A 111 -0.41 -2.90 -10.07
CA VAL A 111 -1.72 -2.42 -9.60
C VAL A 111 -2.64 -2.16 -10.79
N ILE A 112 -3.95 -2.23 -10.55
CA ILE A 112 -5.00 -1.93 -11.54
C ILE A 112 -5.91 -0.86 -10.94
N ASN A 113 -6.23 0.19 -11.70
CA ASN A 113 -7.21 1.19 -11.27
C ASN A 113 -8.65 0.75 -11.57
N GLU A 114 -9.62 1.51 -11.08
CA GLU A 114 -11.04 1.20 -11.25
C GLU A 114 -11.53 1.24 -12.70
N ASN A 115 -10.80 1.91 -13.60
CA ASN A 115 -11.07 1.92 -15.04
C ASN A 115 -10.48 0.73 -15.79
N GLY A 116 -9.83 -0.23 -15.10
CA GLY A 116 -9.17 -1.37 -15.74
C GLY A 116 -7.80 -1.04 -16.33
N GLU A 117 -7.20 0.11 -16.01
CA GLU A 117 -5.84 0.41 -16.43
C GLU A 117 -4.84 -0.28 -15.48
N TYR A 118 -4.01 -1.13 -16.04
CA TYR A 118 -2.94 -1.80 -15.34
C TYR A 118 -1.65 -0.99 -15.40
N PHE A 119 -0.96 -0.89 -14.26
CA PHE A 119 0.33 -0.24 -14.12
C PHE A 119 1.35 -1.18 -13.49
N LYS A 120 2.57 -1.13 -14.03
CA LYS A 120 3.75 -1.77 -13.46
C LYS A 120 4.84 -0.72 -13.27
N PHE A 121 5.43 -0.67 -12.07
CA PHE A 121 6.54 0.23 -11.76
C PHE A 121 7.54 -0.44 -10.81
N ASN A 122 8.79 0.00 -10.82
CA ASN A 122 9.84 -0.58 -10.01
C ASN A 122 9.64 -0.29 -8.52
N ALA A 123 9.90 -1.29 -7.67
CA ALA A 123 10.08 -1.11 -6.23
C ALA A 123 11.50 -0.53 -5.93
N ASP A 124 11.78 0.65 -6.51
CA ASP A 124 13.06 1.36 -6.39
C ASP A 124 12.86 2.62 -5.52
N PRO A 125 13.54 2.74 -4.36
CA PRO A 125 13.44 3.93 -3.52
C PRO A 125 14.13 5.16 -4.13
N GLY A 126 15.02 4.98 -5.11
CA GLY A 126 15.74 6.08 -5.76
C GLY A 126 14.87 6.92 -6.69
N LYS A 127 13.91 6.27 -7.38
CA LYS A 127 13.01 6.97 -8.32
C LYS A 127 11.75 6.19 -8.62
N PHE A 128 10.69 6.94 -8.89
CA PHE A 128 9.46 6.40 -9.47
C PHE A 128 9.58 6.30 -10.99
N LYS A 129 9.31 5.12 -11.56
CA LYS A 129 9.26 4.93 -13.01
C LYS A 129 8.23 3.87 -13.36
N ILE A 130 7.19 4.25 -14.10
CA ILE A 130 6.27 3.30 -14.74
C ILE A 130 7.05 2.57 -15.84
N THR A 131 7.10 1.24 -15.75
CA THR A 131 7.80 0.37 -16.71
C THR A 131 6.86 -0.28 -17.69
N HIS A 132 5.57 -0.38 -17.35
CA HIS A 132 4.56 -0.90 -18.25
C HIS A 132 3.18 -0.33 -17.88
N LYS A 133 2.34 -0.13 -18.90
CA LYS A 133 0.93 0.24 -18.79
C LYS A 133 0.14 -0.56 -19.82
N ALA A 134 -1.03 -1.07 -19.43
CA ALA A 134 -1.95 -1.78 -20.32
C ALA A 134 -3.40 -1.52 -19.88
N GLU A 135 -4.35 -1.82 -20.75
CA GLU A 135 -5.78 -1.78 -20.45
C GLU A 135 -6.30 -3.21 -20.37
N ILE A 136 -7.10 -3.51 -19.36
CA ILE A 136 -7.77 -4.80 -19.20
C ILE A 136 -9.19 -4.74 -19.76
N GLY A 137 -9.75 -3.54 -19.89
CA GLY A 137 -11.00 -3.27 -20.57
C GLY A 137 -12.18 -2.97 -19.65
N ASP A 138 -12.33 -3.68 -18.53
CA ASP A 138 -13.47 -3.55 -17.62
C ASP A 138 -13.07 -2.95 -16.27
N GLN A 139 -14.08 -2.51 -15.51
CA GLN A 139 -13.87 -1.99 -14.16
C GLN A 139 -13.32 -3.05 -13.21
N VAL A 140 -12.27 -2.71 -12.47
CA VAL A 140 -11.59 -3.59 -11.53
C VAL A 140 -11.50 -2.95 -10.15
N PHE A 141 -12.10 -3.57 -9.14
CA PHE A 141 -12.01 -3.12 -7.75
C PHE A 141 -11.15 -4.06 -6.89
N ALA A 142 -11.07 -5.32 -7.29
CA ALA A 142 -10.33 -6.34 -6.55
C ALA A 142 -8.81 -6.27 -6.81
N THR A 143 -8.04 -6.66 -5.82
CA THR A 143 -6.59 -6.81 -5.96
C THR A 143 -6.26 -7.96 -6.93
N PRO A 144 -5.40 -7.76 -7.94
CA PRO A 144 -5.04 -8.81 -8.89
C PRO A 144 -4.23 -9.93 -8.22
N VAL A 145 -4.32 -11.13 -8.76
CA VAL A 145 -3.54 -12.29 -8.35
C VAL A 145 -2.56 -12.67 -9.45
N PHE A 146 -1.34 -13.05 -9.06
CA PHE A 146 -0.29 -13.47 -9.98
C PHE A 146 0.05 -14.94 -9.72
N CYS A 147 -0.12 -15.77 -10.74
CA CYS A 147 0.18 -17.21 -10.66
C CYS A 147 0.61 -17.75 -12.03
N GLY A 148 1.67 -18.59 -12.05
CA GLY A 148 2.13 -19.24 -13.26
C GLY A 148 2.48 -18.29 -14.42
N GLY A 149 3.03 -17.09 -14.11
CA GLY A 149 3.36 -16.08 -15.12
C GLY A 149 2.15 -15.34 -15.71
N ARG A 150 0.95 -15.49 -15.13
CA ARG A 150 -0.30 -14.85 -15.55
C ARG A 150 -0.83 -13.91 -14.47
N ILE A 151 -1.59 -12.93 -14.93
CA ILE A 151 -2.33 -11.99 -14.07
C ILE A 151 -3.81 -12.38 -14.13
N TYR A 152 -4.42 -12.51 -12.95
CA TYR A 152 -5.85 -12.76 -12.82
C TYR A 152 -6.47 -11.52 -12.18
N ALA A 153 -7.35 -10.86 -12.90
CA ALA A 153 -8.13 -9.72 -12.44
C ALA A 153 -9.61 -10.11 -12.40
N LEU A 154 -10.29 -9.67 -11.34
CA LEU A 154 -11.75 -9.82 -11.23
C LEU A 154 -12.37 -8.48 -11.65
N SER A 155 -13.04 -8.48 -12.79
CA SER A 155 -13.75 -7.32 -13.33
C SER A 155 -15.28 -7.45 -13.14
N LEU A 156 -15.96 -6.32 -13.20
CA LEU A 156 -17.41 -6.31 -13.37
C LEU A 156 -17.71 -6.69 -14.86
N ILE A 157 -18.69 -7.57 -15.04
CA ILE A 157 -19.21 -7.94 -16.34
C ILE A 157 -20.42 -7.03 -16.65
#